data_9503d1b4acf216f1f38ac23edfe38c46
#
_entry.id   9503d1b4acf216f1f38ac23edfe38c46
#
_cell.length_a   1.000
_cell.length_b   1.000
_cell.length_c   1.000
_cell.angle_alpha   90.00
_cell.angle_beta   90.00
_cell.angle_gamma   90.00
#
_symmetry.space_group_name_H-M   'P 1'
#
loop_
_entity.id
_entity.type
_entity.pdbx_description
1 polymer ?
#
loop_
_entity_poly.entity_id
_entity_poly.type
_entity_poly.pdbx_seq_one_letter_code
_entity_poly.pdbx_strand_id
1 'polypeptide(L)'
;MSRLGSALVYGVATIFVLAALVSFVFSLLLKWTDIHESSLTWVIFTVSVISMFIGGIVAGGKSQEKGWLAGGLTSLLFTALIFLFQFLGIEKPFTAEQWLYHLVFFVAAALGGIVGVNLSPTRRERT
;
A
#
# COMPACT_ATOMS: atom_id res chain seq x y z
N MET A 1 -5.60 -20.05 -6.37
CA MET A 1 -6.01 -19.41 -5.12
C MET A 1 -4.87 -19.24 -4.14
N SER A 2 -4.06 -20.29 -3.91
CA SER A 2 -2.89 -20.17 -3.03
C SER A 2 -1.92 -19.08 -3.51
N ARG A 3 -1.79 -18.94 -4.83
CA ARG A 3 -0.91 -17.91 -5.40
C ARG A 3 -1.42 -16.50 -5.11
N LEU A 4 -2.72 -16.30 -5.20
CA LEU A 4 -3.32 -15.01 -4.87
C LEU A 4 -3.18 -14.72 -3.37
N GLY A 5 -3.45 -15.69 -2.50
CA GLY A 5 -3.27 -15.50 -1.06
C GLY A 5 -1.85 -15.15 -0.70
N SER A 6 -0.89 -15.87 -1.30
CA SER A 6 0.53 -15.57 -1.11
C SER A 6 0.88 -14.18 -1.60
N ALA A 7 0.34 -13.80 -2.78
CA ALA A 7 0.58 -12.47 -3.36
C ALA A 7 0.10 -11.36 -2.42
N LEU A 8 -1.08 -11.53 -1.81
CA LEU A 8 -1.63 -10.53 -0.91
C LEU A 8 -0.75 -10.38 0.34
N VAL A 9 -0.27 -11.50 0.88
CA VAL A 9 0.62 -11.47 2.04
C VAL A 9 1.90 -10.70 1.72
N TYR A 10 2.52 -10.98 0.57
CA TYR A 10 3.73 -10.28 0.15
C TYR A 10 3.46 -8.79 -0.08
N GLY A 11 2.32 -8.46 -0.70
CA GLY A 11 1.95 -7.07 -0.93
C GLY A 11 1.76 -6.28 0.36
N VAL A 12 0.99 -6.83 1.28
CA VAL A 12 0.73 -6.19 2.57
C VAL A 12 2.01 -6.08 3.38
N ALA A 13 2.84 -7.15 3.40
CA ALA A 13 4.11 -7.12 4.11
C ALA A 13 5.03 -6.04 3.54
N THR A 14 5.06 -5.89 2.21
CA THR A 14 5.84 -4.83 1.55
C THR A 14 5.40 -3.45 2.02
N ILE A 15 4.09 -3.21 2.06
CA ILE A 15 3.55 -1.93 2.51
C ILE A 15 3.97 -1.64 3.94
N PHE A 16 3.86 -2.63 4.83
CA PHE A 16 4.23 -2.41 6.24
C PHE A 16 5.73 -2.20 6.41
N VAL A 17 6.56 -2.91 5.66
CA VAL A 17 8.01 -2.71 5.70
C VAL A 17 8.36 -1.30 5.22
N LEU A 18 7.76 -0.86 4.11
CA LEU A 18 7.99 0.48 3.60
C LEU A 18 7.50 1.53 4.59
N ALA A 19 6.34 1.31 5.22
CA ALA A 19 5.81 2.23 6.21
C ALA A 19 6.76 2.35 7.40
N ALA A 20 7.33 1.23 7.86
CA ALA A 20 8.29 1.25 8.97
C ALA A 20 9.55 2.03 8.60
N LEU A 21 10.08 1.79 7.39
CA LEU A 21 11.27 2.50 6.93
C LEU A 21 11.01 4.00 6.80
N VAL A 22 9.88 4.37 6.21
CA VAL A 22 9.50 5.77 6.03
C VAL A 22 9.32 6.44 7.39
N SER A 23 8.66 5.74 8.33
CA SER A 23 8.45 6.29 9.67
C SER A 23 9.77 6.54 10.38
N PHE A 24 10.72 5.62 10.23
CA PHE A 24 12.05 5.79 10.81
C PHE A 24 12.75 7.02 10.24
N VAL A 25 12.71 7.18 8.91
CA VAL A 25 13.33 8.32 8.25
C VAL A 25 12.67 9.62 8.69
N PHE A 26 11.34 9.67 8.75
CA PHE A 26 10.64 10.87 9.18
C PHE A 26 10.91 11.20 10.65
N SER A 27 11.07 10.17 11.49
CA SER A 27 11.43 10.41 12.89
C SER A 27 12.79 11.12 13.01
N LEU A 28 13.75 10.69 12.19
CA LEU A 28 15.06 11.35 12.16
C LEU A 28 14.96 12.76 11.63
N LEU A 29 14.20 12.97 10.56
CA LEU A 29 14.04 14.31 9.98
C LEU A 29 13.37 15.26 10.96
N LEU A 30 12.33 14.81 11.66
CA LEU A 30 11.63 15.64 12.64
C LEU A 30 12.55 16.01 13.80
N LYS A 31 13.46 15.12 14.18
CA LYS A 31 14.39 15.39 15.27
C LYS A 31 15.42 16.46 14.91
N TRP A 32 15.86 16.47 13.64
CA TRP A 32 16.96 17.33 13.22
C TRP A 32 16.56 18.53 12.39
N THR A 33 15.30 18.65 12.00
CA THR A 33 14.81 19.77 11.19
C THR A 33 13.48 20.28 11.71
N ASP A 34 13.22 21.58 11.48
CA ASP A 34 11.93 22.20 11.80
C ASP A 34 11.03 22.15 10.57
N ILE A 35 10.29 21.04 10.44
CA ILE A 35 9.35 20.86 9.35
C ILE A 35 7.94 21.15 9.87
N HIS A 36 7.19 21.95 9.13
CA HIS A 36 5.80 22.24 9.49
C HIS A 36 4.91 21.01 9.27
N GLU A 37 3.94 20.82 10.16
CA GLU A 37 3.03 19.70 10.09
C GLU A 37 2.27 19.65 8.78
N SER A 38 1.88 20.80 8.23
CA SER A 38 1.13 20.83 6.96
C SER A 38 1.96 20.29 5.81
N SER A 39 3.24 20.66 5.74
CA SER A 39 4.14 20.13 4.73
C SER A 39 4.36 18.63 4.90
N LEU A 40 4.47 18.19 6.14
CA LEU A 40 4.68 16.78 6.46
C LEU A 40 3.48 15.93 6.04
N THR A 41 2.26 16.46 6.21
CA THR A 41 1.05 15.74 5.80
C THR A 41 1.07 15.42 4.31
N TRP A 42 1.41 16.39 3.47
CA TRP A 42 1.51 16.18 2.03
C TRP A 42 2.59 15.18 1.66
N VAL A 43 3.74 15.27 2.32
CA VAL A 43 4.85 14.33 2.07
C VAL A 43 4.44 12.92 2.46
N ILE A 44 3.82 12.75 3.62
CA ILE A 44 3.36 11.44 4.08
C ILE A 44 2.35 10.85 3.10
N PHE A 45 1.39 11.67 2.64
CA PHE A 45 0.40 11.20 1.67
C PHE A 45 1.07 10.71 0.38
N THR A 46 1.98 11.52 -0.16
CA THR A 46 2.69 11.17 -1.40
C THR A 46 3.48 9.88 -1.24
N VAL A 47 4.22 9.75 -0.14
CA VAL A 47 5.02 8.55 0.13
C VAL A 47 4.11 7.34 0.33
N SER A 48 2.96 7.53 0.97
CA SER A 48 2.00 6.46 1.17
C SER A 48 1.45 5.96 -0.17
N VAL A 49 1.11 6.86 -1.09
CA VAL A 49 0.62 6.47 -2.42
C VAL A 49 1.70 5.69 -3.17
N ILE A 50 2.95 6.13 -3.10
CA ILE A 50 4.06 5.42 -3.73
C ILE A 50 4.22 4.04 -3.11
N SER A 51 4.11 3.93 -1.79
CA SER A 51 4.21 2.64 -1.09
C SER A 51 3.09 1.69 -1.51
N MET A 52 1.88 2.20 -1.66
CA MET A 52 0.76 1.39 -2.14
C MET A 52 1.00 0.90 -3.56
N PHE A 53 1.55 1.76 -4.41
CA PHE A 53 1.89 1.39 -5.78
C PHE A 53 2.92 0.26 -5.78
N ILE A 54 3.98 0.40 -4.99
CA ILE A 54 5.03 -0.63 -4.88
C ILE A 54 4.45 -1.94 -4.33
N GLY A 55 3.62 -1.84 -3.29
CA GLY A 55 2.94 -3.02 -2.74
C GLY A 55 2.09 -3.72 -3.79
N GLY A 56 1.40 -2.94 -4.62
CA GLY A 56 0.63 -3.47 -5.73
C GLY A 56 1.51 -4.17 -6.76
N ILE A 57 2.66 -3.60 -7.08
CA ILE A 57 3.63 -4.22 -8.00
C ILE A 57 4.06 -5.58 -7.46
N VAL A 58 4.39 -5.65 -6.18
CA VAL A 58 4.81 -6.91 -5.55
C VAL A 58 3.68 -7.94 -5.61
N ALA A 59 2.47 -7.53 -5.23
CA ALA A 59 1.33 -8.43 -5.24
C ALA A 59 1.01 -8.91 -6.65
N GLY A 60 0.99 -8.01 -7.63
CA GLY A 60 0.72 -8.36 -9.02
C GLY A 60 1.76 -9.31 -9.58
N GLY A 61 3.04 -9.04 -9.28
CA GLY A 61 4.13 -9.90 -9.74
C GLY A 61 4.05 -11.30 -9.15
N LYS A 62 3.65 -11.40 -7.88
CA LYS A 62 3.52 -12.69 -7.21
C LYS A 62 2.29 -13.47 -7.66
N SER A 63 1.19 -12.77 -7.97
CA SER A 63 -0.03 -13.43 -8.41
C SER A 63 0.09 -13.97 -9.84
N GLN A 64 0.89 -13.34 -10.65
CA GLN A 64 1.20 -13.72 -12.04
C GLN A 64 -0.02 -13.67 -12.97
N GLU A 65 -1.17 -13.28 -12.47
CA GLU A 65 -2.38 -13.06 -13.29
C GLU A 65 -3.28 -12.11 -12.54
N LYS A 66 -4.14 -11.41 -13.30
CA LYS A 66 -5.10 -10.48 -12.72
C LYS A 66 -4.43 -9.52 -11.73
N GLY A 67 -3.41 -8.83 -12.20
CA GLY A 67 -2.61 -7.95 -11.34
C GLY A 67 -3.44 -6.86 -10.69
N TRP A 68 -4.42 -6.29 -11.42
CA TRP A 68 -5.30 -5.26 -10.86
C TRP A 68 -6.06 -5.79 -9.64
N LEU A 69 -6.49 -7.05 -9.71
CA LEU A 69 -7.21 -7.69 -8.60
C LEU A 69 -6.27 -7.90 -7.42
N ALA A 70 -5.06 -8.41 -7.68
CA ALA A 70 -4.10 -8.63 -6.61
C ALA A 70 -3.73 -7.33 -5.91
N GLY A 71 -3.46 -6.27 -6.69
CA GLY A 71 -3.15 -4.96 -6.13
C GLY A 71 -4.33 -4.37 -5.37
N GLY A 72 -5.52 -4.44 -5.97
CA GLY A 72 -6.72 -3.92 -5.33
C GLY A 72 -7.05 -4.62 -4.02
N LEU A 73 -6.95 -5.96 -4.01
CA LEU A 73 -7.21 -6.73 -2.79
C LEU A 73 -6.15 -6.45 -1.73
N THR A 74 -4.90 -6.22 -2.13
CA THR A 74 -3.85 -5.83 -1.19
C THR A 74 -4.23 -4.53 -0.48
N SER A 75 -4.70 -3.54 -1.24
CA SER A 75 -5.14 -2.28 -0.67
C SER A 75 -6.35 -2.47 0.24
N LEU A 76 -7.32 -3.29 -0.16
CA LEU A 76 -8.49 -3.56 0.68
C LEU A 76 -8.10 -4.21 1.99
N LEU A 77 -7.16 -5.16 1.95
CA LEU A 77 -6.65 -5.78 3.16
C LEU A 77 -5.96 -4.77 4.06
N PHE A 78 -5.12 -3.92 3.48
CA PHE A 78 -4.44 -2.88 4.23
C PHE A 78 -5.46 -1.93 4.87
N THR A 79 -6.47 -1.50 4.10
CA THR A 79 -7.51 -0.62 4.62
C THR A 79 -8.27 -1.28 5.76
N ALA A 80 -8.60 -2.57 5.63
CA ALA A 80 -9.29 -3.30 6.67
C ALA A 80 -8.46 -3.37 7.95
N LEU A 81 -7.15 -3.63 7.82
CA LEU A 81 -6.26 -3.69 8.98
C LEU A 81 -6.17 -2.33 9.67
N ILE A 82 -6.02 -1.26 8.89
CA ILE A 82 -5.95 0.09 9.46
C ILE A 82 -7.27 0.46 10.13
N PHE A 83 -8.39 0.12 9.50
CA PHE A 83 -9.71 0.37 10.09
C PHE A 83 -9.87 -0.36 11.42
N LEU A 84 -9.46 -1.63 11.47
CA LEU A 84 -9.54 -2.41 12.71
C LEU A 84 -8.68 -1.80 13.80
N PHE A 85 -7.45 -1.42 13.48
CA PHE A 85 -6.59 -0.79 14.46
C PHE A 85 -7.17 0.51 14.97
N GLN A 86 -7.70 1.34 14.07
CA GLN A 86 -8.25 2.62 14.46
C GLN A 86 -9.53 2.45 15.29
N PHE A 87 -10.42 1.57 14.86
CA PHE A 87 -11.68 1.37 15.56
C PHE A 87 -11.47 0.73 16.93
N LEU A 88 -10.64 -0.32 17.01
CA LEU A 88 -10.41 -1.04 18.26
C LEU A 88 -9.44 -0.31 19.18
N GLY A 89 -8.45 0.37 18.61
CA GLY A 89 -7.42 1.05 19.42
C GLY A 89 -7.85 2.39 19.96
N ILE A 90 -8.45 3.24 19.12
CA ILE A 90 -8.85 4.58 19.53
C ILE A 90 -10.36 4.82 19.44
N GLU A 91 -11.10 3.77 19.13
CA GLU A 91 -12.58 3.77 19.13
C GLU A 91 -13.19 4.82 18.20
N LYS A 92 -12.51 5.10 17.09
CA LYS A 92 -13.00 6.07 16.11
C LYS A 92 -13.09 5.42 14.74
N PRO A 93 -14.24 5.57 14.04
CA PRO A 93 -14.32 5.09 12.66
C PRO A 93 -13.55 6.00 11.72
N PHE A 94 -13.37 5.55 10.48
CA PHE A 94 -12.75 6.39 9.47
C PHE A 94 -13.59 7.64 9.22
N THR A 95 -12.89 8.77 9.04
CA THR A 95 -13.53 9.99 8.60
C THR A 95 -13.76 9.94 7.09
N ALA A 96 -14.58 10.83 6.56
CA ALA A 96 -14.79 10.93 5.11
C ALA A 96 -13.45 11.15 4.37
N GLU A 97 -12.59 11.97 4.95
CA GLU A 97 -11.27 12.24 4.39
C GLU A 97 -10.41 10.97 4.31
N GLN A 98 -10.44 10.14 5.36
CA GLN A 98 -9.70 8.89 5.36
C GLN A 98 -10.22 7.93 4.30
N TRP A 99 -11.53 7.85 4.09
CA TRP A 99 -12.10 7.03 3.04
C TRP A 99 -11.61 7.49 1.67
N LEU A 100 -11.51 8.81 1.47
CA LEU A 100 -11.00 9.36 0.22
C LEU A 100 -9.53 8.97 0.01
N TYR A 101 -8.71 9.09 1.05
CA TYR A 101 -7.30 8.69 0.96
C TYR A 101 -7.17 7.23 0.60
N HIS A 102 -7.97 6.36 1.22
CA HIS A 102 -7.90 4.93 0.93
C HIS A 102 -8.41 4.58 -0.45
N LEU A 103 -9.34 5.37 -0.99
CA LEU A 103 -9.76 5.21 -2.38
C LEU A 103 -8.58 5.46 -3.33
N VAL A 104 -7.82 6.52 -3.08
CA VAL A 104 -6.61 6.82 -3.86
C VAL A 104 -5.61 5.69 -3.71
N PHE A 105 -5.43 5.17 -2.51
CA PHE A 105 -4.53 4.03 -2.26
C PHE A 105 -4.97 2.81 -3.05
N PHE A 106 -6.26 2.55 -3.10
CA PHE A 106 -6.79 1.42 -3.86
C PHE A 106 -6.44 1.55 -5.34
N VAL A 107 -6.65 2.73 -5.92
CA VAL A 107 -6.34 2.97 -7.33
C VAL A 107 -4.85 2.80 -7.58
N ALA A 108 -4.02 3.36 -6.70
CA ALA A 108 -2.56 3.25 -6.85
C ALA A 108 -2.11 1.79 -6.78
N ALA A 109 -2.64 1.03 -5.83
CA ALA A 109 -2.27 -0.38 -5.68
C ALA A 109 -2.75 -1.22 -6.86
N ALA A 110 -3.95 -0.95 -7.36
CA ALA A 110 -4.47 -1.66 -8.54
C ALA A 110 -3.60 -1.39 -9.77
N LEU A 111 -3.22 -0.14 -9.97
CA LEU A 111 -2.31 0.21 -11.08
C LEU A 111 -0.95 -0.45 -10.90
N GLY A 112 -0.43 -0.47 -9.66
CA GLY A 112 0.79 -1.18 -9.36
C GLY A 112 0.69 -2.66 -9.68
N GLY A 113 -0.46 -3.26 -9.36
CA GLY A 113 -0.71 -4.67 -9.66
C GLY A 113 -0.66 -4.96 -11.15
N ILE A 114 -1.21 -4.08 -11.96
CA ILE A 114 -1.16 -4.21 -13.42
C ILE A 114 0.31 -4.17 -13.90
N VAL A 115 1.08 -3.21 -13.39
CA VAL A 115 2.49 -3.13 -13.73
C VAL A 115 3.23 -4.40 -13.29
N GLY A 116 2.96 -4.86 -12.07
CA GLY A 116 3.64 -6.02 -11.52
C GLY A 116 3.39 -7.28 -12.31
N VAL A 117 2.14 -7.53 -12.72
CA VAL A 117 1.83 -8.73 -13.50
C VAL A 117 2.46 -8.66 -14.89
N ASN A 118 2.55 -7.47 -15.45
CA ASN A 118 3.18 -7.30 -16.76
C ASN A 118 4.69 -7.48 -16.72
N LEU A 119 5.30 -7.24 -15.58
CA LEU A 119 6.74 -7.44 -15.39
C LEU A 119 7.09 -8.88 -15.04
N SER A 120 6.09 -9.71 -14.73
CA SER A 120 6.33 -11.08 -14.30
C SER A 120 6.86 -11.93 -15.46
N PRO A 121 8.05 -12.57 -15.33
CA PRO A 121 8.57 -13.42 -16.39
C PRO A 121 7.68 -14.63 -16.70
N THR A 122 7.04 -15.18 -15.68
CA THR A 122 6.16 -16.34 -15.86
C THR A 122 4.99 -16.00 -16.79
N ARG A 123 4.42 -14.82 -16.62
CA ARG A 123 3.34 -14.38 -17.49
C ARG A 123 3.82 -14.22 -18.93
N ARG A 124 5.02 -13.67 -19.11
CA ARG A 124 5.59 -13.48 -20.45
C ARG A 124 5.78 -14.81 -21.16
N GLU A 125 6.21 -15.82 -20.42
CA GLU A 125 6.38 -17.15 -20.98
C GLU A 125 5.07 -17.78 -21.41
N ARG A 126 3.97 -17.45 -20.74
CA ARG A 126 2.65 -17.97 -21.09
C ARG A 126 2.06 -17.31 -22.30
N THR A 127 2.46 -16.12 -22.62
CA THR A 127 1.97 -15.42 -23.81
C THR A 127 2.85 -15.67 -25.01
#